data_4281aa9bb034b8e0366c9dad610e127c
#
_entry.id   4281aa9bb034b8e0366c9dad610e127c
#
_cell.length_a   1.000
_cell.length_b   1.000
_cell.length_c   1.000
_cell.angle_alpha   90.00
_cell.angle_beta   90.00
_cell.angle_gamma   90.00
#
_symmetry.space_group_name_H-M   'P 1'
#
loop_
_entity.id
_entity.type
_entity.pdbx_description
1 polymer ?
#
loop_
_entity_poly.entity_id
_entity_poly.type
_entity_poly.pdbx_seq_one_letter_code
_entity_poly.pdbx_strand_id
1 'polypeptide(L)'
;MSNIAGKAYAMNLLTPIPGLAVWLTKAIFWLVDTRIFASKLLGLQTLSMIHYARWVVVRPRDFPRLSAAQKKENLSYAYMLFFSNFNGTWEQYVDSFSAAIPSGLDLLWYGNVGWPRSVPEQPFHRYVLRNQITTDYYYSAYPMAASNDVKSATRVKDQLRAFVAETASASTDEFMARYRALLKTLQNDLSPMSASPIVSLASAEIAKRRARASGQAPAAPSRPPSRRPPPRVPNEQAAREQNHAE
;
A
#
# COMPACT_ATOMS: atom_id res chain seq x y z
N MET A 1 7.44 7.44 18.10
CA MET A 1 7.61 7.37 16.65
C MET A 1 6.58 6.39 16.11
N SER A 2 5.85 6.72 15.09
CA SER A 2 4.78 5.87 14.54
C SER A 2 4.75 5.92 13.02
N ASN A 3 4.64 4.75 12.41
CA ASN A 3 4.41 4.64 10.97
C ASN A 3 2.92 4.85 10.60
N ILE A 4 2.07 5.20 11.54
CA ILE A 4 0.62 5.32 11.35
C ILE A 4 0.19 6.76 11.51
N ALA A 5 -0.58 7.27 10.54
CA ALA A 5 -1.28 8.55 10.61
C ALA A 5 -2.74 8.36 10.17
N GLY A 6 -3.63 8.23 11.15
CA GLY A 6 -5.04 7.90 10.92
C GLY A 6 -5.21 6.51 10.32
N LYS A 7 -5.82 6.42 9.12
CA LYS A 7 -6.00 5.16 8.38
C LYS A 7 -4.80 4.77 7.51
N ALA A 8 -3.79 5.63 7.37
CA ALA A 8 -2.64 5.40 6.52
C ALA A 8 -1.44 4.86 7.31
N TYR A 9 -0.73 3.93 6.72
CA TYR A 9 0.52 3.36 7.20
C TYR A 9 1.65 3.74 6.24
N ALA A 10 2.79 4.21 6.77
CA ALA A 10 4.00 4.49 5.99
C ALA A 10 4.96 3.29 6.02
N MET A 11 5.43 2.87 4.87
CA MET A 11 6.52 1.90 4.74
C MET A 11 7.72 2.59 4.09
N ASN A 12 8.84 2.53 4.77
CA ASN A 12 10.12 3.07 4.30
C ASN A 12 11.13 1.92 4.31
N LEU A 13 11.58 1.49 3.14
CA LEU A 13 12.63 0.49 3.02
C LEU A 13 13.90 1.12 2.50
N LEU A 14 15.03 0.77 3.10
CA LEU A 14 16.36 1.14 2.66
C LEU A 14 17.14 -0.15 2.36
N THR A 15 17.29 -0.46 1.08
CA THR A 15 17.93 -1.72 0.66
C THR A 15 19.23 -1.44 -0.08
N PRO A 16 20.36 -2.11 0.28
CA PRO A 16 21.63 -1.88 -0.37
C PRO A 16 21.70 -2.53 -1.76
N ILE A 17 22.33 -1.80 -2.70
CA ILE A 17 22.57 -2.26 -4.07
C ILE A 17 24.09 -2.24 -4.34
N PRO A 18 24.70 -3.34 -4.81
CA PRO A 18 26.08 -3.34 -5.25
C PRO A 18 26.28 -2.37 -6.41
N GLY A 19 27.43 -1.71 -6.45
CA GLY A 19 27.72 -0.67 -7.47
C GLY A 19 27.47 -1.12 -8.92
N LEU A 20 27.82 -2.38 -9.22
CA LEU A 20 27.59 -2.98 -10.56
C LEU A 20 26.12 -3.17 -10.90
N ALA A 21 25.24 -3.36 -9.90
CA ALA A 21 23.82 -3.57 -10.13
C ALA A 21 23.02 -2.27 -10.27
N VAL A 22 23.60 -1.12 -9.93
CA VAL A 22 22.91 0.18 -9.99
C VAL A 22 22.45 0.53 -11.40
N TRP A 23 23.29 0.30 -12.41
CA TRP A 23 22.93 0.60 -13.79
C TRP A 23 21.79 -0.30 -14.27
N LEU A 24 21.78 -1.58 -13.87
CA LEU A 24 20.72 -2.52 -14.19
C LEU A 24 19.40 -2.08 -13.54
N THR A 25 19.44 -1.74 -12.25
CA THR A 25 18.25 -1.23 -11.53
C THR A 25 17.68 0.02 -12.21
N LYS A 26 18.55 0.96 -12.62
CA LYS A 26 18.10 2.17 -13.34
C LYS A 26 17.54 1.85 -14.72
N ALA A 27 18.14 0.91 -15.44
CA ALA A 27 17.63 0.46 -16.74
C ALA A 27 16.24 -0.20 -16.58
N ILE A 28 16.04 -1.01 -15.53
CA ILE A 28 14.74 -1.61 -15.22
C ILE A 28 13.70 -0.50 -14.94
N PHE A 29 14.02 0.51 -14.11
CA PHE A 29 13.10 1.61 -13.85
C PHE A 29 12.78 2.43 -15.10
N TRP A 30 13.79 2.72 -15.93
CA TRP A 30 13.57 3.39 -17.22
C TRP A 30 12.64 2.56 -18.14
N LEU A 31 12.85 1.25 -18.18
CA LEU A 31 12.01 0.34 -18.98
C LEU A 31 10.57 0.29 -18.46
N VAL A 32 10.40 0.27 -17.12
CA VAL A 32 9.10 0.28 -16.44
C VAL A 32 8.34 1.59 -16.70
N ASP A 33 9.05 2.72 -16.77
CA ASP A 33 8.46 4.03 -17.05
C ASP A 33 7.97 4.12 -18.51
N THR A 34 8.52 3.32 -19.41
CA THR A 34 7.97 3.21 -20.76
C THR A 34 6.61 2.49 -20.72
N ARG A 35 5.61 3.05 -21.40
CA ARG A 35 4.22 2.52 -21.40
C ARG A 35 4.10 1.05 -21.81
N ILE A 36 5.12 0.49 -22.48
CA ILE A 36 5.16 -0.89 -22.95
C ILE A 36 5.21 -1.89 -21.78
N PHE A 37 5.91 -1.54 -20.68
CA PHE A 37 6.05 -2.40 -19.50
C PHE A 37 5.16 -1.99 -18.34
N ALA A 38 4.67 -0.76 -18.32
CA ALA A 38 3.73 -0.28 -17.31
C ALA A 38 2.54 -1.23 -17.13
N SER A 39 2.04 -1.82 -18.22
CA SER A 39 0.91 -2.77 -18.16
C SER A 39 1.22 -4.07 -17.40
N LYS A 40 2.45 -4.55 -17.36
CA LYS A 40 2.84 -5.81 -16.69
C LYS A 40 3.16 -5.61 -15.20
N LEU A 41 3.59 -4.43 -14.81
CA LEU A 41 3.73 -4.00 -13.41
C LEU A 41 2.40 -3.47 -12.83
N LEU A 42 1.39 -3.33 -13.64
CA LEU A 42 0.04 -2.84 -13.34
C LEU A 42 -0.76 -3.72 -12.36
N GLY A 43 -0.22 -4.83 -11.89
CA GLY A 43 -0.70 -5.48 -10.69
C GLY A 43 -0.77 -4.50 -9.49
N LEU A 44 0.06 -3.45 -9.45
CA LEU A 44 -0.04 -2.38 -8.44
C LEU A 44 -1.38 -1.63 -8.48
N GLN A 45 -1.99 -1.47 -9.64
CA GLN A 45 -3.31 -0.82 -9.74
C GLN A 45 -4.44 -1.67 -9.17
N THR A 46 -4.26 -2.98 -9.08
CA THR A 46 -5.22 -3.88 -8.43
C THR A 46 -5.12 -3.83 -6.91
N LEU A 47 -4.01 -3.30 -6.38
CA LEU A 47 -3.79 -3.11 -4.96
C LEU A 47 -4.43 -1.79 -4.52
N SER A 48 -5.73 -1.81 -4.31
CA SER A 48 -6.53 -0.62 -4.00
C SER A 48 -6.25 0.00 -2.63
N MET A 49 -5.41 -0.64 -1.82
CA MET A 49 -4.97 -0.15 -0.52
C MET A 49 -3.81 0.86 -0.60
N ILE A 50 -3.12 0.95 -1.74
CA ILE A 50 -1.95 1.80 -1.90
C ILE A 50 -2.38 3.22 -2.29
N HIS A 51 -1.92 4.22 -1.54
CA HIS A 51 -2.07 5.63 -1.91
C HIS A 51 -1.02 6.00 -2.96
N TYR A 52 0.24 5.72 -2.65
CA TYR A 52 1.37 5.88 -3.57
C TYR A 52 2.52 4.96 -3.18
N ALA A 53 3.40 4.73 -4.16
CA ALA A 53 4.67 4.05 -3.97
C ALA A 53 5.72 4.74 -4.85
N ARG A 54 6.93 4.91 -4.33
CA ARG A 54 8.05 5.50 -5.08
C ARG A 54 9.36 4.82 -4.74
N TRP A 55 10.24 4.77 -5.73
CA TRP A 55 11.58 4.22 -5.62
C TRP A 55 12.59 5.31 -5.94
N VAL A 56 13.66 5.40 -5.14
CA VAL A 56 14.77 6.31 -5.35
C VAL A 56 16.07 5.55 -5.21
N VAL A 57 16.95 5.62 -6.21
CA VAL A 57 18.29 5.03 -6.12
C VAL A 57 19.28 6.12 -5.78
N VAL A 58 19.88 6.02 -4.59
CA VAL A 58 20.90 6.94 -4.08
C VAL A 58 22.27 6.28 -4.21
N ARG A 59 23.13 6.85 -5.04
CA ARG A 59 24.52 6.40 -5.22
C ARG A 59 25.45 7.10 -4.21
N PRO A 60 26.61 6.55 -3.88
CA PRO A 60 27.56 7.21 -3.00
C PRO A 60 27.90 8.66 -3.42
N ARG A 61 27.95 8.92 -4.72
CA ARG A 61 28.22 10.26 -5.28
C ARG A 61 27.04 11.24 -5.18
N ASP A 62 25.82 10.73 -4.95
CA ASP A 62 24.59 11.55 -4.88
C ASP A 62 24.37 12.06 -3.44
N PHE A 63 25.16 11.60 -2.46
CA PHE A 63 25.07 12.09 -1.09
C PHE A 63 25.41 13.57 -1.01
N PRO A 64 24.59 14.36 -0.31
CA PRO A 64 24.81 15.79 -0.17
C PRO A 64 26.11 16.07 0.59
N ARG A 65 26.79 17.17 0.21
CA ARG A 65 27.96 17.70 0.91
C ARG A 65 27.70 19.17 1.25
N LEU A 66 28.12 19.56 2.46
CA LEU A 66 27.97 20.95 2.91
C LEU A 66 28.86 21.91 2.11
N SER A 67 30.03 21.44 1.65
CA SER A 67 30.94 22.22 0.85
C SER A 67 31.76 21.33 -0.08
N ALA A 68 32.44 21.95 -1.08
CA ALA A 68 33.36 21.24 -1.96
C ALA A 68 34.58 20.66 -1.23
N ALA A 69 34.99 21.26 -0.11
CA ALA A 69 36.09 20.82 0.73
C ALA A 69 35.75 19.60 1.60
N GLN A 70 34.45 19.30 1.81
CA GLN A 70 34.03 18.12 2.57
C GLN A 70 34.44 16.83 1.84
N LYS A 71 35.09 15.93 2.56
CA LYS A 71 35.43 14.58 2.05
C LYS A 71 34.15 13.85 1.61
N LYS A 72 34.22 13.16 0.48
CA LYS A 72 33.11 12.32 0.02
C LYS A 72 32.86 11.18 0.99
N GLU A 73 31.58 10.87 1.19
CA GLU A 73 31.20 9.66 1.93
C GLU A 73 31.71 8.41 1.20
N ASN A 74 32.37 7.53 1.96
CA ASN A 74 32.88 6.27 1.45
C ASN A 74 31.91 5.14 1.73
N LEU A 75 30.88 5.04 0.88
CA LEU A 75 29.84 4.01 1.02
C LEU A 75 30.17 2.82 0.10
N SER A 76 30.13 1.62 0.65
CA SER A 76 30.36 0.39 -0.10
C SER A 76 29.25 0.03 -1.07
N TYR A 77 28.04 0.57 -0.83
CA TYR A 77 26.83 0.30 -1.60
C TYR A 77 26.16 1.59 -2.05
N ALA A 78 25.41 1.51 -3.15
CA ALA A 78 24.27 2.39 -3.39
C ALA A 78 23.07 1.88 -2.59
N TYR A 79 22.05 2.71 -2.44
CA TYR A 79 20.85 2.35 -1.70
C TYR A 79 19.61 2.60 -2.53
N MET A 80 18.68 1.65 -2.49
CA MET A 80 17.33 1.87 -2.97
C MET A 80 16.43 2.21 -1.79
N LEU A 81 15.86 3.40 -1.86
CA LEU A 81 14.81 3.88 -0.96
C LEU A 81 13.48 3.55 -1.61
N PHE A 82 12.66 2.79 -0.91
CA PHE A 82 11.28 2.55 -1.28
C PHE A 82 10.36 3.17 -0.23
N PHE A 83 9.49 4.06 -0.68
CA PHE A 83 8.50 4.70 0.16
C PHE A 83 7.12 4.37 -0.34
N SER A 84 6.26 3.97 0.57
CA SER A 84 4.87 3.67 0.25
C SER A 84 3.95 4.10 1.38
N ASN A 85 2.76 4.54 1.01
CA ASN A 85 1.66 4.77 1.94
C ASN A 85 0.49 3.88 1.55
N PHE A 86 -0.05 3.16 2.53
CA PHE A 86 -1.12 2.21 2.30
C PHE A 86 -2.12 2.18 3.47
N ASN A 87 -3.25 1.53 3.26
CA ASN A 87 -4.25 1.27 4.28
C ASN A 87 -4.27 -0.22 4.64
N GLY A 88 -4.64 -0.53 5.87
CA GLY A 88 -4.68 -1.90 6.37
C GLY A 88 -3.49 -2.24 7.25
N THR A 89 -3.26 -3.53 7.50
CA THR A 89 -2.14 -3.99 8.32
C THR A 89 -0.88 -4.16 7.48
N TRP A 90 0.28 -4.17 8.16
CA TRP A 90 1.57 -4.39 7.53
C TRP A 90 1.64 -5.76 6.82
N GLU A 91 1.15 -6.79 7.48
CA GLU A 91 1.12 -8.17 6.96
C GLU A 91 0.28 -8.25 5.69
N GLN A 92 -0.96 -7.73 5.72
CA GLN A 92 -1.84 -7.71 4.55
C GLN A 92 -1.20 -6.98 3.36
N TYR A 93 -0.49 -5.89 3.64
CA TYR A 93 0.20 -5.13 2.61
C TYR A 93 1.34 -5.93 1.98
N VAL A 94 2.22 -6.51 2.79
CA VAL A 94 3.38 -7.29 2.30
C VAL A 94 2.93 -8.55 1.57
N ASP A 95 1.94 -9.28 2.11
CA ASP A 95 1.35 -10.47 1.48
C ASP A 95 0.70 -10.15 0.13
N SER A 96 0.09 -8.97 0.02
CA SER A 96 -0.56 -8.54 -1.22
C SER A 96 0.41 -8.44 -2.40
N PHE A 97 1.65 -8.04 -2.15
CA PHE A 97 2.67 -7.99 -3.18
C PHE A 97 3.09 -9.39 -3.65
N SER A 98 3.34 -10.30 -2.72
CA SER A 98 3.68 -11.69 -3.03
C SER A 98 2.57 -12.38 -3.83
N ALA A 99 1.30 -12.06 -3.51
CA ALA A 99 0.15 -12.63 -4.20
C ALA A 99 -0.14 -11.98 -5.56
N ALA A 100 0.00 -10.66 -5.68
CA ALA A 100 -0.46 -9.92 -6.86
C ALA A 100 0.63 -9.73 -7.92
N ILE A 101 1.87 -9.45 -7.52
CA ILE A 101 2.94 -9.04 -8.43
C ILE A 101 4.31 -9.66 -8.10
N PRO A 102 4.40 -10.98 -7.82
CA PRO A 102 5.67 -11.59 -7.39
C PRO A 102 6.80 -11.34 -8.39
N SER A 103 6.57 -11.56 -9.69
CA SER A 103 7.58 -11.35 -10.73
C SER A 103 7.99 -9.89 -10.89
N GLY A 104 7.06 -8.95 -10.67
CA GLY A 104 7.34 -7.52 -10.70
C GLY A 104 8.24 -7.10 -9.54
N LEU A 105 7.95 -7.57 -8.32
CA LEU A 105 8.80 -7.36 -7.16
C LEU A 105 10.20 -7.93 -7.36
N ASP A 106 10.28 -9.18 -7.81
CA ASP A 106 11.55 -9.86 -8.04
C ASP A 106 12.39 -9.12 -9.08
N LEU A 107 11.77 -8.53 -10.10
CA LEU A 107 12.45 -7.70 -11.09
C LEU A 107 12.98 -6.41 -10.47
N LEU A 108 12.15 -5.68 -9.69
CA LEU A 108 12.53 -4.39 -9.11
C LEU A 108 13.62 -4.52 -8.05
N TRP A 109 13.64 -5.61 -7.28
CA TRP A 109 14.64 -5.86 -6.23
C TRP A 109 15.76 -6.83 -6.65
N TYR A 110 15.79 -7.26 -7.91
CA TYR A 110 16.75 -8.26 -8.40
C TYR A 110 18.21 -7.99 -8.04
N GLY A 111 18.63 -6.74 -8.10
CA GLY A 111 20.00 -6.32 -7.81
C GLY A 111 20.29 -6.01 -6.35
N ASN A 112 19.32 -6.13 -5.45
CA ASN A 112 19.52 -5.76 -4.03
C ASN A 112 20.20 -6.88 -3.24
N VAL A 113 21.07 -6.47 -2.32
CA VAL A 113 21.83 -7.41 -1.47
C VAL A 113 20.88 -8.24 -0.61
N GLY A 114 21.02 -9.55 -0.67
CA GLY A 114 20.26 -10.47 0.17
C GLY A 114 18.77 -10.57 -0.18
N TRP A 115 18.36 -10.13 -1.37
CA TRP A 115 16.99 -10.29 -1.82
C TRP A 115 16.59 -11.78 -1.91
N PRO A 116 15.59 -12.23 -1.13
CA PRO A 116 15.27 -13.68 -1.02
C PRO A 116 14.26 -14.15 -2.06
N ARG A 117 13.80 -13.28 -2.97
CA ARG A 117 12.58 -13.38 -3.77
C ARG A 117 11.33 -13.02 -2.96
N SER A 118 10.27 -12.69 -3.68
CA SER A 118 8.96 -12.37 -3.08
C SER A 118 8.18 -13.62 -2.65
N VAL A 119 8.56 -14.78 -3.16
CA VAL A 119 8.02 -16.10 -2.79
C VAL A 119 9.19 -17.05 -2.54
N PRO A 120 9.20 -17.78 -1.40
CA PRO A 120 8.17 -17.90 -0.36
C PRO A 120 8.08 -16.65 0.54
N GLU A 121 6.91 -16.43 1.15
CA GLU A 121 6.56 -15.21 1.88
C GLU A 121 7.42 -14.97 3.13
N GLN A 122 7.73 -16.00 3.89
CA GLN A 122 8.46 -15.87 5.16
C GLN A 122 9.86 -15.24 5.05
N PRO A 123 10.73 -15.66 4.12
CA PRO A 123 12.01 -14.98 3.89
C PRO A 123 11.80 -13.53 3.41
N PHE A 124 10.78 -13.28 2.58
CA PHE A 124 10.44 -11.95 2.11
C PHE A 124 10.01 -11.02 3.26
N HIS A 125 9.12 -11.47 4.16
CA HIS A 125 8.73 -10.74 5.37
C HIS A 125 9.96 -10.35 6.22
N ARG A 126 10.85 -11.33 6.48
CA ARG A 126 12.08 -11.06 7.23
C ARG A 126 12.98 -10.04 6.55
N TYR A 127 13.07 -10.10 5.22
CA TYR A 127 13.84 -9.12 4.45
C TYR A 127 13.25 -7.72 4.58
N VAL A 128 11.93 -7.58 4.40
CA VAL A 128 11.23 -6.29 4.55
C VAL A 128 11.45 -5.74 5.96
N LEU A 129 11.20 -6.53 7.01
CA LEU A 129 11.37 -6.10 8.40
C LEU A 129 12.80 -5.64 8.72
N ARG A 130 13.83 -6.32 8.19
CA ARG A 130 15.23 -5.96 8.44
C ARG A 130 15.67 -4.68 7.74
N ASN A 131 15.03 -4.34 6.64
CA ASN A 131 15.37 -3.16 5.83
C ASN A 131 14.40 -2.00 6.04
N GLN A 132 13.37 -2.18 6.88
CA GLN A 132 12.39 -1.15 7.17
C GLN A 132 12.94 -0.16 8.19
N ILE A 133 12.76 1.14 7.89
CA ILE A 133 13.09 2.26 8.77
C ILE A 133 11.80 2.82 9.34
N THR A 134 11.79 3.05 10.65
CA THR A 134 10.67 3.68 11.33
C THR A 134 10.61 5.17 10.97
N THR A 135 9.41 5.67 10.78
CA THR A 135 9.16 7.09 10.53
C THR A 135 9.30 7.88 11.83
N ASP A 136 10.08 8.95 11.83
CA ASP A 136 10.21 9.85 12.98
C ASP A 136 8.95 10.70 13.14
N TYR A 137 8.46 11.28 12.04
CA TYR A 137 7.24 12.08 12.00
C TYR A 137 6.45 11.80 10.73
N TYR A 138 5.17 11.44 10.89
CA TYR A 138 4.26 11.18 9.80
C TYR A 138 3.03 12.07 9.88
N TYR A 139 2.91 13.00 8.93
CA TYR A 139 1.76 13.87 8.78
C TYR A 139 0.83 13.38 7.67
N SER A 140 -0.46 13.40 7.94
CA SER A 140 -1.51 13.17 6.93
C SER A 140 -2.52 14.31 6.97
N ALA A 141 -2.73 14.96 5.83
CA ALA A 141 -3.74 16.01 5.68
C ALA A 141 -5.17 15.43 5.77
N TYR A 142 -5.34 14.16 5.45
CA TYR A 142 -6.64 13.47 5.45
C TYR A 142 -6.55 12.16 6.24
N PRO A 143 -6.41 12.21 7.58
CA PRO A 143 -6.12 11.02 8.37
C PRO A 143 -7.25 9.99 8.35
N MET A 144 -8.48 10.41 8.06
CA MET A 144 -9.65 9.52 8.00
C MET A 144 -9.94 8.97 6.61
N ALA A 145 -9.22 9.41 5.56
CA ALA A 145 -9.43 8.96 4.20
C ALA A 145 -8.56 7.74 3.87
N ALA A 146 -9.19 6.68 3.40
CA ALA A 146 -8.52 5.57 2.73
C ALA A 146 -8.37 5.86 1.22
N SER A 147 -7.50 5.14 0.52
CA SER A 147 -7.33 5.27 -0.93
C SER A 147 -8.64 5.00 -1.69
N ASN A 148 -9.49 4.13 -1.15
CA ASN A 148 -10.81 3.87 -1.71
C ASN A 148 -11.81 5.00 -1.49
N ASP A 149 -11.73 5.70 -0.35
CA ASP A 149 -12.57 6.88 -0.11
C ASP A 149 -12.30 7.93 -1.18
N VAL A 150 -11.02 8.12 -1.57
CA VAL A 150 -10.62 9.04 -2.65
C VAL A 150 -11.16 8.59 -4.01
N LYS A 151 -11.05 7.30 -4.33
CA LYS A 151 -11.58 6.73 -5.58
C LYS A 151 -13.10 6.84 -5.64
N SER A 152 -13.77 6.56 -4.53
CA SER A 152 -15.22 6.68 -4.40
C SER A 152 -15.67 8.12 -4.56
N ALA A 153 -15.04 9.07 -3.88
CA ALA A 153 -15.32 10.49 -4.02
C ALA A 153 -15.19 11.00 -5.48
N THR A 154 -14.22 10.45 -6.23
CA THR A 154 -14.07 10.78 -7.64
C THR A 154 -15.27 10.28 -8.45
N ARG A 155 -15.70 9.03 -8.27
CA ARG A 155 -16.88 8.48 -8.94
C ARG A 155 -18.15 9.25 -8.58
N VAL A 156 -18.35 9.53 -7.29
CA VAL A 156 -19.50 10.36 -6.82
C VAL A 156 -19.51 11.71 -7.50
N LYS A 157 -18.37 12.40 -7.54
CA LYS A 157 -18.24 13.71 -8.19
C LYS A 157 -18.62 13.65 -9.67
N ASP A 158 -18.13 12.65 -10.40
CA ASP A 158 -18.37 12.52 -11.83
C ASP A 158 -19.85 12.20 -12.12
N GLN A 159 -20.44 11.31 -11.32
CA GLN A 159 -21.87 10.98 -11.42
C GLN A 159 -22.78 12.17 -11.06
N LEU A 160 -22.41 12.94 -10.03
CA LEU A 160 -23.16 14.16 -9.67
C LEU A 160 -23.09 15.23 -10.78
N ARG A 161 -21.92 15.40 -11.40
CA ARG A 161 -21.77 16.34 -12.53
C ARG A 161 -22.64 15.94 -13.72
N ALA A 162 -22.65 14.66 -14.08
CA ALA A 162 -23.51 14.15 -15.14
C ALA A 162 -24.97 14.34 -14.78
N PHE A 163 -25.38 13.99 -13.56
CA PHE A 163 -26.76 14.18 -13.08
C PHE A 163 -27.22 15.62 -13.15
N VAL A 164 -26.40 16.58 -12.69
CA VAL A 164 -26.74 18.00 -12.75
C VAL A 164 -26.95 18.47 -14.22
N ALA A 165 -26.06 18.04 -15.12
CA ALA A 165 -26.18 18.37 -16.54
C ALA A 165 -27.45 17.79 -17.17
N GLU A 166 -27.79 16.54 -16.84
CA GLU A 166 -28.97 15.85 -17.40
C GLU A 166 -30.30 16.31 -16.81
N THR A 167 -30.29 16.91 -15.62
CA THR A 167 -31.51 17.33 -14.93
C THR A 167 -31.77 18.85 -14.95
N ALA A 168 -30.92 19.62 -15.63
CA ALA A 168 -30.99 21.08 -15.65
C ALA A 168 -32.35 21.63 -16.12
N SER A 169 -33.06 20.89 -16.99
CA SER A 169 -34.38 21.25 -17.51
C SER A 169 -35.49 20.24 -17.17
N ALA A 170 -35.22 19.32 -16.26
CA ALA A 170 -36.15 18.24 -15.91
C ALA A 170 -37.33 18.79 -15.06
N SER A 171 -38.49 18.19 -15.21
CA SER A 171 -39.62 18.42 -14.30
C SER A 171 -39.29 17.85 -12.88
N THR A 172 -40.04 18.31 -11.87
CA THR A 172 -39.85 17.84 -10.50
C THR A 172 -39.95 16.32 -10.38
N ASP A 173 -40.93 15.71 -11.03
CA ASP A 173 -41.13 14.26 -10.97
C ASP A 173 -40.02 13.49 -11.66
N GLU A 174 -39.58 13.98 -12.81
CA GLU A 174 -38.44 13.42 -13.53
C GLU A 174 -37.13 13.56 -12.74
N PHE A 175 -36.88 14.72 -12.15
CA PHE A 175 -35.75 14.97 -11.26
C PHE A 175 -35.76 13.97 -10.11
N MET A 176 -36.88 13.81 -9.42
CA MET A 176 -36.98 12.88 -8.28
C MET A 176 -36.76 11.42 -8.68
N ALA A 177 -37.27 11.02 -9.84
CA ALA A 177 -37.04 9.65 -10.36
C ALA A 177 -35.54 9.41 -10.65
N ARG A 178 -34.89 10.35 -11.35
CA ARG A 178 -33.44 10.28 -11.66
C ARG A 178 -32.58 10.37 -10.40
N TYR A 179 -32.97 11.20 -9.43
CA TYR A 179 -32.26 11.32 -8.16
C TYR A 179 -32.30 10.03 -7.36
N ARG A 180 -33.43 9.34 -7.28
CA ARG A 180 -33.54 8.02 -6.64
C ARG A 180 -32.68 6.98 -7.35
N ALA A 181 -32.63 7.01 -8.67
CA ALA A 181 -31.76 6.12 -9.46
C ALA A 181 -30.28 6.41 -9.19
N LEU A 182 -29.88 7.68 -9.12
CA LEU A 182 -28.52 8.10 -8.77
C LEU A 182 -28.12 7.59 -7.37
N LEU A 183 -28.96 7.79 -6.35
CA LEU A 183 -28.69 7.31 -4.99
C LEU A 183 -28.51 5.80 -4.95
N LYS A 184 -29.32 5.05 -5.69
CA LYS A 184 -29.19 3.61 -5.82
C LYS A 184 -27.86 3.21 -6.48
N THR A 185 -27.42 3.94 -7.48
CA THR A 185 -26.13 3.71 -8.16
C THR A 185 -24.95 3.99 -7.23
N LEU A 186 -25.05 5.05 -6.41
CA LEU A 186 -23.99 5.51 -5.52
C LEU A 186 -24.03 4.87 -4.12
N GLN A 187 -24.97 4.00 -3.81
CA GLN A 187 -25.18 3.47 -2.46
C GLN A 187 -23.89 2.89 -1.82
N ASN A 188 -23.02 2.27 -2.63
CA ASN A 188 -21.77 1.70 -2.16
C ASN A 188 -20.62 2.73 -2.07
N ASP A 189 -20.78 3.89 -2.70
CA ASP A 189 -19.79 4.95 -2.73
C ASP A 189 -20.05 6.04 -1.67
N LEU A 190 -21.26 6.11 -1.12
CA LEU A 190 -21.67 7.12 -0.14
C LEU A 190 -21.46 6.65 1.32
N SER A 191 -21.19 5.37 1.55
CA SER A 191 -20.93 4.85 2.90
C SER A 191 -19.44 4.97 3.26
N PRO A 192 -19.10 5.12 4.56
CA PRO A 192 -17.71 5.10 5.00
C PRO A 192 -17.02 3.81 4.57
N MET A 193 -15.92 3.93 3.84
CA MET A 193 -15.13 2.77 3.44
C MET A 193 -14.20 2.37 4.57
N SER A 194 -14.23 1.09 4.96
CA SER A 194 -13.22 0.57 5.89
C SER A 194 -11.87 0.48 5.20
N ALA A 195 -10.81 0.72 5.96
CA ALA A 195 -9.43 0.59 5.47
C ALA A 195 -9.05 -0.87 5.11
N SER A 196 -9.87 -1.82 5.48
CA SER A 196 -9.70 -3.27 5.25
C SER A 196 -10.90 -3.74 4.42
N PRO A 197 -10.85 -4.57 3.57
CA PRO A 197 -10.22 -5.80 3.14
C PRO A 197 -10.10 -5.93 1.61
N ILE A 198 -9.62 -4.91 0.94
CA ILE A 198 -9.61 -4.91 -0.54
C ILE A 198 -8.51 -5.81 -1.07
N VAL A 199 -7.48 -6.08 -0.26
CA VAL A 199 -6.49 -7.12 -0.57
C VAL A 199 -7.16 -8.48 -0.63
N SER A 200 -8.05 -8.80 0.28
CA SER A 200 -8.79 -10.06 0.25
C SER A 200 -9.71 -10.17 -0.96
N LEU A 201 -10.31 -9.04 -1.40
CA LEU A 201 -11.11 -9.01 -2.62
C LEU A 201 -10.24 -9.12 -3.88
N ALA A 202 -9.10 -8.43 -3.92
CA ALA A 202 -8.16 -8.57 -5.04
C ALA A 202 -7.55 -9.98 -5.09
N SER A 203 -7.14 -10.52 -3.96
CA SER A 203 -6.63 -11.90 -3.85
C SER A 203 -7.68 -12.93 -4.21
N ALA A 204 -8.92 -12.75 -3.75
CA ALA A 204 -10.05 -13.61 -4.10
C ALA A 204 -10.38 -13.53 -5.59
N GLU A 205 -10.34 -12.34 -6.20
CA GLU A 205 -10.57 -12.18 -7.63
C GLU A 205 -9.43 -12.78 -8.48
N ILE A 206 -8.18 -12.61 -8.05
CA ILE A 206 -7.02 -13.25 -8.69
C ILE A 206 -7.10 -14.77 -8.57
N ALA A 207 -7.43 -15.29 -7.37
CA ALA A 207 -7.64 -16.71 -7.15
C ALA A 207 -8.78 -17.26 -8.02
N LYS A 208 -9.89 -16.53 -8.13
CA LYS A 208 -11.03 -16.86 -8.96
C LYS A 208 -10.69 -16.86 -10.46
N ARG A 209 -9.88 -15.90 -10.92
CA ARG A 209 -9.37 -15.86 -12.31
C ARG A 209 -8.42 -17.02 -12.59
N ARG A 210 -7.51 -17.33 -11.66
CA ARG A 210 -6.61 -18.48 -11.76
C ARG A 210 -7.36 -19.81 -11.76
N ALA A 211 -8.33 -19.97 -10.87
CA ALA A 211 -9.19 -21.17 -10.83
C ALA A 211 -9.99 -21.37 -12.13
N ARG A 212 -10.52 -20.28 -12.70
CA ARG A 212 -11.19 -20.33 -14.01
C ARG A 212 -10.22 -20.70 -15.14
N ALA A 213 -9.01 -20.17 -15.13
CA ALA A 213 -7.98 -20.47 -16.13
C ALA A 213 -7.46 -21.91 -16.03
N SER A 214 -7.44 -22.50 -14.83
CA SER A 214 -7.02 -23.89 -14.56
C SER A 214 -8.15 -24.92 -14.64
N GLY A 215 -9.39 -24.50 -14.88
CA GLY A 215 -10.56 -25.40 -14.90
C GLY A 215 -10.96 -25.97 -13.52
N GLN A 216 -10.36 -25.47 -12.43
CA GLN A 216 -10.68 -25.87 -11.05
C GLN A 216 -11.79 -25.00 -10.47
N ALA A 217 -12.73 -25.62 -9.73
CA ALA A 217 -13.73 -24.88 -8.99
C ALA A 217 -13.07 -24.03 -7.88
N PRO A 218 -13.53 -22.77 -7.64
CA PRO A 218 -12.93 -21.91 -6.65
C PRO A 218 -13.06 -22.50 -5.24
N ALA A 219 -11.96 -22.60 -4.50
CA ALA A 219 -11.96 -22.98 -3.10
C ALA A 219 -12.78 -21.97 -2.28
N ALA A 220 -13.59 -22.45 -1.33
CA ALA A 220 -14.31 -21.59 -0.43
C ALA A 220 -13.34 -20.73 0.40
N PRO A 221 -13.65 -19.44 0.67
CA PRO A 221 -12.76 -18.58 1.43
C PRO A 221 -12.56 -19.15 2.84
N SER A 222 -11.31 -19.33 3.24
CA SER A 222 -10.94 -19.76 4.59
C SER A 222 -11.42 -18.70 5.59
N ARG A 223 -12.10 -19.18 6.66
CA ARG A 223 -12.56 -18.32 7.75
C ARG A 223 -11.36 -17.62 8.40
N PRO A 224 -11.39 -16.30 8.59
CA PRO A 224 -10.28 -15.63 9.24
C PRO A 224 -10.09 -16.20 10.66
N PRO A 225 -8.85 -16.36 11.13
CA PRO A 225 -8.59 -16.84 12.47
C PRO A 225 -9.25 -15.92 13.51
N SER A 226 -9.92 -16.51 14.47
CA SER A 226 -10.56 -15.76 15.56
C SER A 226 -9.51 -14.92 16.28
N ARG A 227 -9.72 -13.61 16.38
CA ARG A 227 -8.85 -12.70 17.13
C ARG A 227 -8.74 -13.20 18.58
N ARG A 228 -7.56 -13.59 19.00
CA ARG A 228 -7.26 -13.70 20.44
C ARG A 228 -7.43 -12.31 21.04
N PRO A 229 -8.16 -12.17 22.14
CA PRO A 229 -8.20 -10.88 22.84
C PRO A 229 -6.78 -10.49 23.26
N PRO A 230 -6.42 -9.20 23.18
CA PRO A 230 -5.12 -8.75 23.63
C PRO A 230 -4.92 -9.13 25.11
N PRO A 231 -3.69 -9.42 25.54
CA PRO A 231 -3.40 -9.71 26.94
C PRO A 231 -3.84 -8.50 27.78
N ARG A 232 -4.55 -8.77 28.88
CA ARG A 232 -4.96 -7.74 29.84
C ARG A 232 -3.70 -7.08 30.37
N VAL A 233 -3.54 -5.79 30.13
CA VAL A 233 -2.52 -4.97 30.76
C VAL A 233 -2.89 -4.93 32.26
N PRO A 234 -1.97 -5.25 33.18
CA PRO A 234 -2.24 -5.12 34.60
C PRO A 234 -2.57 -3.66 34.92
N ASN A 235 -3.62 -3.44 35.71
CA ASN A 235 -4.10 -2.13 36.06
C ASN A 235 -3.07 -1.46 37.00
N GLU A 236 -2.30 -0.49 36.48
CA GLU A 236 -1.28 0.25 37.25
C GLU A 236 -1.85 1.03 38.44
N GLN A 237 -3.17 1.19 38.52
CA GLN A 237 -3.81 1.84 39.65
C GLN A 237 -3.83 0.97 40.91
N ALA A 238 -3.87 -0.34 40.78
CA ALA A 238 -3.85 -1.25 41.92
C ALA A 238 -2.45 -1.31 42.63
N ALA A 239 -1.38 -1.02 41.88
CA ALA A 239 -0.02 -1.02 42.42
C ALA A 239 0.33 0.28 43.20
N ARG A 240 -0.42 1.37 43.00
CA ARG A 240 -0.21 2.63 43.71
C ARG A 240 -0.92 2.70 45.07
N GLU A 241 -1.99 1.95 45.25
CA GLU A 241 -2.73 1.92 46.54
C GLU A 241 -2.05 1.03 47.58
N GLN A 242 -1.18 0.10 47.20
CA GLN A 242 -0.44 -0.74 48.17
C GLN A 242 0.83 -0.07 48.72
N ASN A 243 1.37 0.98 48.12
CA ASN A 243 2.55 1.68 48.58
C ASN A 243 2.25 2.92 49.48
N HIS A 244 0.98 3.15 49.85
CA HIS A 244 0.59 4.24 50.79
C HIS A 244 0.05 3.71 52.14
N ALA A 245 0.19 2.42 52.39
CA ALA A 245 -0.30 1.78 53.62
C ALA A 245 0.81 1.09 54.45
N GLU A 246 2.10 1.49 54.26
CA GLU A 246 3.21 1.21 55.22
C GLU A 246 3.81 2.50 55.76
#